data_e92a190b965ae16bf6dcbe3141cd011f
#
_entry.id   e92a190b965ae16bf6dcbe3141cd011f
#
_cell.length_a   1.000
_cell.length_b   1.000
_cell.length_c   1.000
_cell.angle_alpha   90.00
_cell.angle_beta   90.00
_cell.angle_gamma   90.00
#
_symmetry.space_group_name_H-M   'P 1'
#
loop_
_entity.id
_entity.type
_entity.pdbx_description
1 polymer ?
#
loop_
_entity_poly.entity_id
_entity_poly.type
_entity_poly.pdbx_seq_one_letter_code
_entity_poly.pdbx_strand_id
1 'polypeptide(L)'
;ELLWPFSNPPYIGGEKDVPIAQFDGKDAHKTAYREYLSDKYGRYKMTFSGSHVNFSFSEDLLRADFALQSEPDFMKYKNKLYLELAQKIAVYGWILVAVTAASPIVDSSFMEKGVYGKSVFTGLSSVRCSELGYWNEFPPTFDYSDIDSYVNSIEKYVKNGLLKAPSELYY
;
A
#
# COMPACT_ATOMS: atom_id res chain seq x y z
N GLU A 1 15.41 -9.14 23.69
CA GLU A 1 14.73 -8.52 22.54
C GLU A 1 13.28 -8.22 22.91
N LEU A 2 12.77 -7.08 22.47
CA LEU A 2 11.36 -6.70 22.64
C LEU A 2 10.65 -6.79 21.30
N LEU A 3 9.47 -7.41 21.28
CA LEU A 3 8.60 -7.43 20.12
C LEU A 3 7.64 -6.25 20.20
N TRP A 4 7.66 -5.40 19.18
CA TRP A 4 6.74 -4.28 19.04
C TRP A 4 5.55 -4.67 18.15
N PRO A 5 4.32 -4.76 18.67
CA PRO A 5 3.20 -5.34 17.92
C PRO A 5 2.44 -4.34 17.05
N PHE A 6 2.81 -3.06 17.06
CA PHE A 6 2.13 -2.02 16.31
C PHE A 6 2.78 -1.75 14.95
N SER A 7 2.04 -1.18 14.02
CA SER A 7 2.53 -0.83 12.68
C SER A 7 3.35 0.47 12.62
N ASN A 8 3.35 1.24 13.67
CA ASN A 8 4.17 2.44 13.86
C ASN A 8 5.20 2.21 14.98
N PRO A 9 6.41 2.79 14.89
CA PRO A 9 7.45 2.62 15.92
C PRO A 9 7.09 3.31 17.24
N PRO A 10 7.77 2.96 18.36
CA PRO A 10 7.48 3.55 19.65
C PRO A 10 7.81 5.04 19.72
N TYR A 11 8.99 5.45 19.26
CA TYR A 11 9.36 6.84 19.03
C TYR A 11 10.60 6.91 18.13
N ILE A 12 10.84 8.08 17.55
CA ILE A 12 12.03 8.37 16.76
C ILE A 12 12.61 9.70 17.24
N GLY A 13 13.88 9.71 17.66
CA GLY A 13 14.57 10.91 18.13
C GLY A 13 14.85 11.91 17.01
N GLY A 14 15.06 11.42 15.80
CA GLY A 14 15.27 12.22 14.60
C GLY A 14 15.40 11.38 13.35
N GLU A 15 15.35 12.00 12.17
CA GLU A 15 15.49 11.30 10.89
C GLU A 15 16.82 10.54 10.75
N LYS A 16 17.87 11.00 11.42
CA LYS A 16 19.18 10.34 11.43
C LYS A 16 19.17 8.98 12.13
N ASP A 17 18.19 8.78 13.04
CA ASP A 17 18.02 7.52 13.76
C ASP A 17 17.32 6.45 12.91
N VAL A 18 16.86 6.82 11.72
CA VAL A 18 16.25 5.90 10.74
C VAL A 18 17.26 5.63 9.63
N PRO A 19 18.05 4.54 9.70
CA PRO A 19 19.01 4.21 8.66
C PRO A 19 18.28 3.72 7.40
N ILE A 20 18.88 4.00 6.24
CA ILE A 20 18.44 3.41 4.98
C ILE A 20 19.09 2.04 4.85
N ALA A 21 18.26 1.01 4.61
CA ALA A 21 18.76 -0.35 4.42
C ALA A 21 19.69 -0.42 3.19
N GLN A 22 20.87 -0.99 3.40
CA GLN A 22 21.88 -1.16 2.37
C GLN A 22 21.86 -2.61 1.86
N PHE A 23 21.89 -2.76 0.56
CA PHE A 23 21.87 -4.04 -0.12
C PHE A 23 23.03 -4.11 -1.10
N ASP A 24 23.65 -5.28 -1.23
CA ASP A 24 24.81 -5.52 -2.08
C ASP A 24 24.50 -6.42 -3.28
N GLY A 25 25.43 -6.47 -4.23
CA GLY A 25 25.38 -7.36 -5.38
C GLY A 25 24.13 -7.13 -6.25
N LYS A 26 23.44 -8.23 -6.58
CA LYS A 26 22.23 -8.19 -7.42
C LYS A 26 21.08 -7.41 -6.81
N ASP A 27 21.09 -7.19 -5.50
CA ASP A 27 20.05 -6.49 -4.76
C ASP A 27 20.38 -4.99 -4.52
N ALA A 28 21.51 -4.47 -5.01
CA ALA A 28 21.94 -3.08 -4.82
C ALA A 28 20.89 -2.04 -5.26
N HIS A 29 20.08 -2.35 -6.30
CA HIS A 29 18.98 -1.51 -6.76
C HIS A 29 17.92 -1.25 -5.68
N LYS A 30 17.80 -2.15 -4.68
CA LYS A 30 16.88 -1.97 -3.54
C LYS A 30 17.31 -0.82 -2.63
N THR A 31 18.62 -0.56 -2.52
CA THR A 31 19.13 0.62 -1.80
C THR A 31 18.67 1.90 -2.46
N ALA A 32 18.90 2.05 -3.77
CA ALA A 32 18.46 3.22 -4.53
C ALA A 32 16.94 3.45 -4.43
N TYR A 33 16.16 2.38 -4.46
CA TYR A 33 14.72 2.46 -4.24
C TYR A 33 14.36 2.96 -2.83
N ARG A 34 15.07 2.51 -1.79
CA ARG A 34 14.87 3.00 -0.42
C ARG A 34 15.25 4.47 -0.25
N GLU A 35 16.33 4.90 -0.90
CA GLU A 35 16.73 6.30 -0.95
C GLU A 35 15.66 7.16 -1.62
N TYR A 36 15.17 6.75 -2.78
CA TYR A 36 14.05 7.41 -3.46
C TYR A 36 12.81 7.56 -2.58
N LEU A 37 12.41 6.49 -1.87
CA LEU A 37 11.26 6.57 -0.97
C LEU A 37 11.52 7.52 0.20
N SER A 38 12.73 7.52 0.74
CA SER A 38 13.15 8.42 1.82
C SER A 38 13.07 9.89 1.40
N ASP A 39 13.52 10.19 0.18
CA ASP A 39 13.47 11.56 -0.38
C ASP A 39 12.04 11.99 -0.66
N LYS A 40 11.21 11.07 -1.18
CA LYS A 40 9.83 11.36 -1.54
C LYS A 40 8.90 11.54 -0.33
N TYR A 41 9.01 10.67 0.67
CA TYR A 41 8.06 10.59 1.79
C TYR A 41 8.65 11.05 3.12
N GLY A 42 9.97 11.19 3.21
CA GLY A 42 10.68 11.39 4.47
C GLY A 42 10.92 10.08 5.22
N ARG A 43 11.95 10.03 6.05
CA ARG A 43 12.35 8.81 6.75
C ARG A 43 11.34 8.35 7.81
N TYR A 44 10.62 9.28 8.43
CA TYR A 44 9.59 8.94 9.42
C TYR A 44 8.51 8.02 8.84
N LYS A 45 7.99 8.35 7.65
CA LYS A 45 6.96 7.54 6.99
C LYS A 45 7.45 6.14 6.64
N MET A 46 8.76 5.98 6.39
CA MET A 46 9.38 4.68 6.07
C MET A 46 9.42 3.72 7.27
N THR A 47 9.17 4.21 8.48
CA THR A 47 9.13 3.38 9.70
C THR A 47 7.78 2.69 9.93
N PHE A 48 6.74 3.11 9.23
CA PHE A 48 5.46 2.43 9.29
C PHE A 48 5.54 1.08 8.58
N SER A 49 5.11 0.04 9.25
CA SER A 49 5.03 -1.32 8.74
C SER A 49 3.58 -1.79 8.61
N GLY A 50 3.37 -2.93 8.01
CA GLY A 50 2.05 -3.52 7.90
C GLY A 50 2.11 -4.92 7.32
N SER A 51 1.05 -5.68 7.52
CA SER A 51 0.89 -7.00 6.91
C SER A 51 0.25 -6.83 5.53
N HIS A 52 0.87 -7.45 4.53
CA HIS A 52 0.32 -7.55 3.19
C HIS A 52 -0.24 -8.95 2.98
N VAL A 53 -1.49 -9.04 2.58
CA VAL A 53 -2.14 -10.32 2.28
C VAL A 53 -2.41 -10.37 0.79
N ASN A 54 -1.71 -11.27 0.09
CA ASN A 54 -2.00 -11.57 -1.30
C ASN A 54 -3.08 -12.66 -1.35
N PHE A 55 -4.13 -12.39 -2.09
CA PHE A 55 -5.27 -13.28 -2.21
C PHE A 55 -5.57 -13.60 -3.66
N SER A 56 -5.85 -14.87 -3.93
CA SER A 56 -6.40 -15.33 -5.21
C SER A 56 -7.27 -16.56 -4.98
N PHE A 57 -8.26 -16.73 -5.83
CA PHE A 57 -9.04 -17.98 -5.86
C PHE A 57 -8.22 -19.10 -6.50
N SER A 58 -8.43 -20.34 -6.06
CA SER A 58 -7.85 -21.49 -6.75
C SER A 58 -8.46 -21.63 -8.15
N GLU A 59 -7.68 -22.17 -9.08
CA GLU A 59 -8.16 -22.34 -10.45
C GLU A 59 -9.34 -23.32 -10.54
N ASP A 60 -9.33 -24.36 -9.69
CA ASP A 60 -10.44 -25.32 -9.62
C ASP A 60 -11.75 -24.65 -9.22
N LEU A 61 -11.70 -23.75 -8.21
CA LEU A 61 -12.89 -22.99 -7.81
C LEU A 61 -13.37 -22.08 -8.92
N LEU A 62 -12.46 -21.38 -9.59
CA LEU A 62 -12.80 -20.50 -10.71
C LEU A 62 -13.42 -21.27 -11.89
N ARG A 63 -12.92 -22.47 -12.20
CA ARG A 63 -13.48 -23.32 -13.26
C ARG A 63 -14.83 -23.89 -12.89
N ALA A 64 -15.02 -24.28 -11.63
CA ALA A 64 -16.30 -24.77 -11.14
C ALA A 64 -17.39 -23.68 -11.21
N ASP A 65 -17.06 -22.45 -10.84
CA ASP A 65 -17.99 -21.32 -10.95
C ASP A 65 -18.22 -20.92 -12.42
N PHE A 66 -17.16 -20.89 -13.24
CA PHE A 66 -17.25 -20.59 -14.66
C PHE A 66 -18.19 -21.55 -15.40
N ALA A 67 -18.23 -22.83 -15.03
CA ALA A 67 -19.13 -23.81 -15.64
C ALA A 67 -20.62 -23.47 -15.43
N LEU A 68 -20.94 -22.61 -14.48
CA LEU A 68 -22.30 -22.13 -14.20
C LEU A 68 -22.63 -20.82 -14.90
N GLN A 69 -21.65 -20.21 -15.58
CA GLN A 69 -21.77 -18.91 -16.25
C GLN A 69 -22.16 -19.07 -17.72
N SER A 70 -22.71 -17.99 -18.28
CA SER A 70 -23.02 -17.92 -19.72
C SER A 70 -21.88 -17.36 -20.60
N GLU A 71 -20.79 -16.93 -19.97
CA GLU A 71 -19.61 -16.41 -20.67
C GLU A 71 -18.81 -17.58 -21.27
N PRO A 72 -18.54 -17.61 -22.59
CA PRO A 72 -17.82 -18.72 -23.21
C PRO A 72 -16.30 -18.67 -23.01
N ASP A 73 -15.74 -17.51 -22.63
CA ASP A 73 -14.30 -17.30 -22.47
C ASP A 73 -13.92 -17.26 -20.99
N PHE A 74 -13.18 -18.27 -20.55
CA PHE A 74 -12.71 -18.37 -19.16
C PHE A 74 -11.81 -17.20 -18.74
N MET A 75 -10.93 -16.72 -19.59
CA MET A 75 -10.04 -15.61 -19.25
C MET A 75 -10.82 -14.30 -19.10
N LYS A 76 -11.80 -14.07 -19.97
CA LYS A 76 -12.69 -12.91 -19.88
C LYS A 76 -13.52 -12.95 -18.60
N TYR A 77 -14.11 -14.10 -18.26
CA TYR A 77 -14.79 -14.32 -17.01
C TYR A 77 -13.89 -14.04 -15.81
N LYS A 78 -12.67 -14.62 -15.79
CA LYS A 78 -11.70 -14.45 -14.71
C LYS A 78 -11.30 -12.98 -14.51
N ASN A 79 -10.99 -12.28 -15.59
CA ASN A 79 -10.63 -10.86 -15.55
C ASN A 79 -11.78 -10.02 -14.99
N LYS A 80 -13.00 -10.24 -15.48
CA LYS A 80 -14.20 -9.56 -14.97
C LYS A 80 -14.40 -9.78 -13.48
N LEU A 81 -14.31 -11.02 -13.01
CA LEU A 81 -14.45 -11.36 -11.60
C LEU A 81 -13.45 -10.61 -10.72
N TYR A 82 -12.17 -10.56 -11.11
CA TYR A 82 -11.15 -9.85 -10.34
C TYR A 82 -11.30 -8.33 -10.41
N LEU A 83 -11.74 -7.77 -11.53
CA LEU A 83 -12.03 -6.33 -11.63
C LEU A 83 -13.22 -5.94 -10.75
N GLU A 84 -14.30 -6.74 -10.74
CA GLU A 84 -15.44 -6.53 -9.83
C GLU A 84 -15.02 -6.65 -8.37
N LEU A 85 -14.14 -7.61 -8.03
CA LEU A 85 -13.60 -7.75 -6.69
C LEU A 85 -12.76 -6.52 -6.29
N ALA A 86 -11.88 -6.05 -7.17
CA ALA A 86 -11.07 -4.85 -6.95
C ALA A 86 -11.94 -3.61 -6.73
N GLN A 87 -12.99 -3.44 -7.54
CA GLN A 87 -13.96 -2.36 -7.38
C GLN A 87 -14.69 -2.44 -6.03
N LYS A 88 -15.12 -3.64 -5.62
CA LYS A 88 -15.76 -3.84 -4.31
C LYS A 88 -14.81 -3.53 -3.15
N ILE A 89 -13.52 -3.91 -3.27
CA ILE A 89 -12.51 -3.57 -2.27
C ILE A 89 -12.28 -2.06 -2.23
N ALA A 90 -12.26 -1.37 -3.36
CA ALA A 90 -12.14 0.08 -3.39
C ALA A 90 -13.30 0.79 -2.67
N VAL A 91 -14.52 0.26 -2.79
CA VAL A 91 -15.72 0.83 -2.15
C VAL A 91 -15.86 0.42 -0.69
N TYR A 92 -15.62 -0.84 -0.37
CA TYR A 92 -15.91 -1.44 0.95
C TYR A 92 -14.66 -1.73 1.79
N GLY A 93 -13.46 -1.44 1.28
CA GLY A 93 -12.19 -1.73 1.98
C GLY A 93 -12.06 -1.05 3.35
N TRP A 94 -12.80 0.01 3.60
CA TRP A 94 -12.87 0.65 4.91
C TRP A 94 -13.34 -0.30 6.01
N ILE A 95 -14.16 -1.32 5.70
CA ILE A 95 -14.59 -2.34 6.65
C ILE A 95 -13.38 -3.14 7.15
N LEU A 96 -12.46 -3.49 6.24
CA LEU A 96 -11.22 -4.18 6.61
C LEU A 96 -10.39 -3.33 7.57
N VAL A 97 -10.25 -2.04 7.27
CA VAL A 97 -9.55 -1.11 8.16
C VAL A 97 -10.25 -1.03 9.52
N ALA A 98 -11.58 -0.93 9.54
CA ALA A 98 -12.35 -0.84 10.79
C ALA A 98 -12.18 -2.06 11.71
N VAL A 99 -12.03 -3.27 11.14
CA VAL A 99 -11.93 -4.51 11.95
C VAL A 99 -10.50 -4.96 12.19
N THR A 100 -9.52 -4.50 11.41
CA THR A 100 -8.13 -4.96 11.49
C THR A 100 -7.14 -3.89 11.92
N ALA A 101 -7.51 -2.61 11.85
CA ALA A 101 -6.62 -1.51 12.23
C ALA A 101 -6.40 -1.49 13.74
N ALA A 102 -5.14 -1.43 14.15
CA ALA A 102 -4.73 -1.53 15.56
C ALA A 102 -3.71 -0.45 15.97
N SER A 103 -3.59 0.64 15.22
CA SER A 103 -2.56 1.66 15.47
C SER A 103 -3.12 3.08 15.46
N PRO A 104 -4.05 3.42 16.40
CA PRO A 104 -4.61 4.76 16.51
C PRO A 104 -3.71 5.71 17.32
N ILE A 105 -2.66 5.19 17.97
CA ILE A 105 -1.77 5.92 18.88
C ILE A 105 -0.40 6.02 18.26
N VAL A 106 0.19 7.21 18.32
CA VAL A 106 1.58 7.48 17.94
C VAL A 106 2.33 8.12 19.10
N ASP A 107 3.65 8.09 19.06
CA ASP A 107 4.47 8.95 19.92
C ASP A 107 4.38 10.41 19.44
N SER A 108 4.50 11.34 20.39
CA SER A 108 4.47 12.79 20.10
C SER A 108 5.52 13.22 19.07
N SER A 109 6.61 12.47 18.89
CA SER A 109 7.64 12.73 17.87
C SER A 109 7.11 12.70 16.43
N PHE A 110 5.97 12.05 16.20
CA PHE A 110 5.28 12.04 14.90
C PHE A 110 4.38 13.26 14.67
N MET A 111 4.05 13.98 15.73
CA MET A 111 3.19 15.17 15.67
C MET A 111 3.98 16.46 15.77
N GLU A 112 5.02 16.46 16.58
CA GLU A 112 5.83 17.65 16.83
C GLU A 112 7.31 17.28 16.89
N LYS A 113 8.11 17.89 16.03
CA LYS A 113 9.54 17.62 15.92
C LYS A 113 10.27 17.98 17.23
N GLY A 114 11.02 17.01 17.76
CA GLY A 114 11.79 17.18 19.00
C GLY A 114 11.00 16.94 20.29
N VAL A 115 9.71 16.63 20.19
CA VAL A 115 8.88 16.25 21.34
C VAL A 115 8.58 14.76 21.27
N TYR A 116 9.02 13.99 22.23
CA TYR A 116 8.89 12.53 22.26
C TYR A 116 8.57 12.00 23.66
N GLY A 117 8.17 10.72 23.72
CA GLY A 117 7.87 10.01 24.96
C GLY A 117 6.45 10.22 25.47
N LYS A 118 5.56 10.82 24.69
CA LYS A 118 4.13 10.95 25.02
C LYS A 118 3.28 10.21 24.01
N SER A 119 2.35 9.40 24.47
CA SER A 119 1.35 8.76 23.63
C SER A 119 0.29 9.77 23.20
N VAL A 120 0.07 9.89 21.90
CA VAL A 120 -0.94 10.76 21.29
C VAL A 120 -1.98 9.91 20.57
N PHE A 121 -3.25 10.05 20.98
CA PHE A 121 -4.36 9.45 20.24
C PHE A 121 -4.73 10.34 19.05
N THR A 122 -4.62 9.79 17.86
CA THR A 122 -4.79 10.56 16.60
C THR A 122 -6.25 10.72 16.17
N GLY A 123 -7.18 9.98 16.74
CA GLY A 123 -8.56 9.88 16.26
C GLY A 123 -8.72 9.04 14.98
N LEU A 124 -7.63 8.44 14.48
CA LEU A 124 -7.60 7.63 13.27
C LEU A 124 -7.61 6.14 13.63
N SER A 125 -8.28 5.32 12.86
CA SER A 125 -8.27 3.87 13.07
C SER A 125 -6.91 3.26 12.77
N SER A 126 -6.20 3.79 11.75
CA SER A 126 -4.85 3.39 11.38
C SER A 126 -4.04 4.61 10.95
N VAL A 127 -3.00 4.91 11.70
CA VAL A 127 -2.06 5.99 11.36
C VAL A 127 -1.35 5.72 10.03
N ARG A 128 -1.02 4.45 9.74
CA ARG A 128 -0.37 4.07 8.48
C ARG A 128 -1.21 4.42 7.25
N CYS A 129 -2.53 4.32 7.34
CA CYS A 129 -3.47 4.59 6.26
C CYS A 129 -4.02 6.03 6.31
N SER A 130 -3.25 6.97 6.82
CA SER A 130 -3.59 8.39 6.96
C SER A 130 -2.49 9.29 6.40
N GLU A 131 -2.70 10.59 6.45
CA GLU A 131 -1.71 11.60 6.04
C GLU A 131 -0.39 11.52 6.81
N LEU A 132 -0.42 11.02 8.05
CA LEU A 132 0.78 10.78 8.86
C LEU A 132 1.60 9.60 8.33
N GLY A 133 0.94 8.63 7.67
CA GLY A 133 1.56 7.46 7.08
C GLY A 133 1.67 7.55 5.56
N TYR A 134 1.29 6.45 4.89
CA TYR A 134 1.27 6.37 3.42
C TYR A 134 -0.07 6.85 2.87
N TRP A 135 -0.05 8.03 2.29
CA TRP A 135 -1.22 8.64 1.67
C TRP A 135 -0.94 8.99 0.21
N ASN A 136 -1.89 8.75 -0.65
CA ASN A 136 -1.78 9.18 -2.04
C ASN A 136 -2.01 10.70 -2.12
N GLU A 137 -1.10 11.40 -2.79
CA GLU A 137 -1.20 12.86 -3.02
C GLU A 137 -2.33 13.24 -3.97
N PHE A 138 -2.84 12.28 -4.72
CA PHE A 138 -4.00 12.44 -5.60
C PHE A 138 -4.94 11.21 -5.44
N PRO A 139 -6.26 11.38 -5.60
CA PRO A 139 -7.21 10.27 -5.58
C PRO A 139 -7.23 9.56 -6.94
N PRO A 140 -6.52 8.42 -7.11
CA PRO A 140 -6.58 7.71 -8.37
C PRO A 140 -7.97 7.09 -8.56
N THR A 141 -8.55 7.29 -9.73
CA THR A 141 -9.78 6.62 -10.16
C THR A 141 -9.46 5.72 -11.34
N PHE A 142 -9.82 4.44 -11.24
CA PHE A 142 -9.60 3.46 -12.28
C PHE A 142 -10.93 3.02 -12.89
N ASP A 143 -10.91 2.74 -14.19
CA ASP A 143 -12.05 2.16 -14.88
C ASP A 143 -11.98 0.64 -14.75
N TYR A 144 -12.92 0.06 -14.03
CA TYR A 144 -13.02 -1.38 -13.79
C TYR A 144 -13.98 -2.09 -14.74
N SER A 145 -14.40 -1.44 -15.84
CA SER A 145 -15.36 -2.03 -16.79
C SER A 145 -14.81 -3.26 -17.52
N ASP A 146 -13.55 -3.22 -17.91
CA ASP A 146 -12.79 -4.32 -18.50
C ASP A 146 -11.29 -4.14 -18.27
N ILE A 147 -10.49 -5.16 -18.65
CA ILE A 147 -9.04 -5.17 -18.40
C ILE A 147 -8.32 -4.08 -19.18
N ASP A 148 -8.73 -3.80 -20.42
CA ASP A 148 -8.09 -2.80 -21.26
C ASP A 148 -8.36 -1.38 -20.72
N SER A 149 -9.59 -1.11 -20.31
CA SER A 149 -9.99 0.14 -19.67
C SER A 149 -9.24 0.36 -18.36
N TYR A 150 -9.06 -0.70 -17.56
CA TYR A 150 -8.28 -0.64 -16.33
C TYR A 150 -6.81 -0.31 -16.60
N VAL A 151 -6.17 -1.01 -17.54
CA VAL A 151 -4.77 -0.77 -17.95
C VAL A 151 -4.60 0.65 -18.50
N ASN A 152 -5.49 1.09 -19.40
CA ASN A 152 -5.48 2.44 -19.94
C ASN A 152 -5.59 3.52 -18.86
N SER A 153 -6.37 3.27 -17.80
CA SER A 153 -6.47 4.19 -16.65
C SER A 153 -5.12 4.34 -15.95
N ILE A 154 -4.38 3.25 -15.74
CA ILE A 154 -3.04 3.27 -15.14
C ILE A 154 -2.05 4.00 -16.05
N GLU A 155 -2.01 3.66 -17.34
CA GLU A 155 -1.13 4.30 -18.32
C GLU A 155 -1.34 5.81 -18.41
N LYS A 156 -2.59 6.27 -18.30
CA LYS A 156 -2.90 7.70 -18.27
C LYS A 156 -2.21 8.42 -17.10
N TYR A 157 -2.22 7.80 -15.90
CA TYR A 157 -1.51 8.37 -14.75
C TYR A 157 0.01 8.36 -14.93
N VAL A 158 0.57 7.30 -15.52
CA VAL A 158 1.99 7.23 -15.85
C VAL A 158 2.37 8.31 -16.87
N LYS A 159 1.64 8.44 -17.97
CA LYS A 159 1.86 9.46 -19.01
C LYS A 159 1.77 10.88 -18.47
N ASN A 160 0.93 11.12 -17.48
CA ASN A 160 0.78 12.43 -16.82
C ASN A 160 1.82 12.66 -15.69
N GLY A 161 2.75 11.74 -15.46
CA GLY A 161 3.77 11.84 -14.41
C GLY A 161 3.24 11.71 -12.98
N LEU A 162 1.99 11.30 -12.80
CA LEU A 162 1.38 11.09 -11.48
C LEU A 162 1.76 9.74 -10.87
N LEU A 163 2.12 8.76 -11.71
CA LEU A 163 2.70 7.48 -11.31
C LEU A 163 4.02 7.27 -12.04
N LYS A 164 4.96 6.63 -11.37
CA LYS A 164 6.19 6.15 -11.99
C LYS A 164 5.94 4.82 -12.70
N ALA A 165 6.45 4.67 -13.90
CA ALA A 165 6.48 3.37 -14.55
C ALA A 165 7.36 2.40 -13.74
N PRO A 166 7.02 1.11 -13.62
CA PRO A 166 7.83 0.14 -12.90
C PRO A 166 9.29 0.10 -13.35
N SER A 167 9.54 0.26 -14.66
CA SER A 167 10.87 0.33 -15.24
C SER A 167 11.72 1.52 -14.75
N GLU A 168 11.10 2.58 -14.28
CA GLU A 168 11.80 3.75 -13.74
C GLU A 168 12.18 3.60 -12.26
N LEU A 169 11.58 2.62 -11.57
CA LEU A 169 11.76 2.39 -10.15
C LEU A 169 12.67 1.20 -9.84
N TYR A 170 12.79 0.23 -10.76
CA TYR A 170 13.38 -1.07 -10.47
C TYR A 170 14.49 -1.51 -11.44
N TYR A 171 14.78 -0.74 -12.48
CA TYR A 171 15.77 -1.12 -13.50
C TYR A 171 16.76 0.01 -13.78
#